data_f11e9834fd468228b3edb05b7ff9952a
#
_entry.id   f11e9834fd468228b3edb05b7ff9952a
#
_cell.length_a   1.000
_cell.length_b   1.000
_cell.length_c   1.000
_cell.angle_alpha   90.00
_cell.angle_beta   90.00
_cell.angle_gamma   90.00
#
_symmetry.space_group_name_H-M   'P 1'
#
loop_
_entity.id
_entity.type
_entity.pdbx_description
1 polymer ?
#
loop_
_entity_poly.entity_id
_entity_poly.type
_entity_poly.pdbx_seq_one_letter_code
_entity_poly.pdbx_strand_id
1 'polypeptide(L)'
;MLLFKEKIKPLLVAIPLIMCLPQSAVARDLAGCSIKKQKIQTQIRYAKEHHNNYRVAGLERALRRVEANCSDESLRWEHEQKIREKQQKVSEREFELKEAKRSGDPKDVNKKLKKLNQAREELAEYQQSLYP
;
A
#
# COMPACT_ATOMS: atom_id res chain seq x y z
N MET A 1 6.06 67.30 -32.10
CA MET A 1 5.32 68.17 -31.21
C MET A 1 4.20 67.37 -30.62
N LEU A 2 3.99 67.49 -29.33
CA LEU A 2 3.04 66.80 -28.45
C LEU A 2 3.49 65.44 -27.93
N LEU A 3 4.02 65.54 -26.74
CA LEU A 3 4.42 64.52 -25.79
C LEU A 3 3.18 63.83 -25.24
N PHE A 4 2.96 62.56 -25.54
CA PHE A 4 2.03 61.72 -24.79
C PHE A 4 2.80 61.00 -23.68
N LYS A 5 2.67 61.57 -22.50
CA LYS A 5 3.23 61.05 -21.24
C LYS A 5 2.21 60.07 -20.65
N GLU A 6 2.28 58.82 -21.08
CA GLU A 6 1.46 57.74 -20.52
C GLU A 6 2.02 57.37 -19.15
N LYS A 7 1.26 57.65 -18.11
CA LYS A 7 1.50 57.21 -16.72
C LYS A 7 1.18 55.73 -16.61
N ILE A 8 2.19 54.89 -16.60
CA ILE A 8 2.06 53.50 -16.22
C ILE A 8 1.86 53.42 -14.71
N LYS A 9 0.61 53.15 -14.27
CA LYS A 9 0.31 52.81 -12.88
C LYS A 9 0.82 51.40 -12.60
N PRO A 10 1.63 51.16 -11.56
CA PRO A 10 1.99 49.81 -11.16
C PRO A 10 0.75 49.15 -10.53
N LEU A 11 0.20 48.17 -11.25
CA LEU A 11 -0.84 47.27 -10.76
C LEU A 11 -0.15 46.31 -9.76
N LEU A 12 -0.28 46.57 -8.48
CA LEU A 12 0.11 45.67 -7.41
C LEU A 12 -0.78 44.42 -7.48
N VAL A 13 -0.31 43.39 -8.19
CA VAL A 13 -0.90 42.06 -8.16
C VAL A 13 -0.49 41.45 -6.83
N ALA A 14 -1.38 41.48 -5.86
CA ALA A 14 -1.25 40.72 -4.60
C ALA A 14 -1.42 39.23 -4.96
N ILE A 15 -0.33 38.52 -5.06
CA ILE A 15 -0.31 37.06 -5.17
C ILE A 15 -0.71 36.51 -3.80
N PRO A 16 -1.85 35.81 -3.65
CA PRO A 16 -2.14 35.11 -2.39
C PRO A 16 -1.12 33.99 -2.24
N LEU A 17 -0.28 34.10 -1.23
CA LEU A 17 0.62 33.04 -0.78
C LEU A 17 -0.26 31.90 -0.25
N ILE A 18 -0.61 30.95 -1.12
CA ILE A 18 -1.27 29.71 -0.72
C ILE A 18 -0.23 28.94 0.11
N MET A 19 -0.34 29.06 1.43
CA MET A 19 0.35 28.17 2.36
C MET A 19 -0.15 26.75 2.14
N CYS A 20 0.54 25.97 1.31
CA CYS A 20 0.45 24.52 1.32
C CYS A 20 0.94 24.04 2.68
N LEU A 21 0.02 23.90 3.63
CA LEU A 21 0.27 23.17 4.86
C LEU A 21 0.65 21.75 4.46
N PRO A 22 1.80 21.22 4.89
CA PRO A 22 2.09 19.80 4.71
C PRO A 22 1.03 19.03 5.49
N GLN A 23 0.12 18.40 4.77
CA GLN A 23 -0.83 17.47 5.37
C GLN A 23 -0.01 16.34 5.96
N SER A 24 0.07 16.35 7.27
CA SER A 24 0.88 15.50 8.11
C SER A 24 0.67 14.03 7.74
N ALA A 25 1.73 13.36 7.32
CA ALA A 25 1.80 11.91 7.11
C ALA A 25 1.42 11.09 8.37
N VAL A 26 1.38 11.74 9.52
CA VAL A 26 1.05 11.17 10.83
C VAL A 26 -0.40 10.63 10.91
N ALA A 27 -1.35 11.18 10.15
CA ALA A 27 -2.74 10.71 10.18
C ALA A 27 -2.95 9.35 9.50
N ARG A 28 -2.01 8.88 8.69
CA ARG A 28 -2.09 7.56 8.02
C ARG A 28 -1.60 6.42 8.92
N ASP A 29 -0.71 6.69 9.86
CA ASP A 29 -0.13 5.67 10.74
C ASP A 29 -1.11 5.17 11.83
N LEU A 30 -2.08 5.99 12.23
CA LEU A 30 -3.07 5.64 13.25
C LEU A 30 -4.25 4.80 12.71
N ALA A 31 -4.31 4.57 11.42
CA ALA A 31 -5.47 3.95 10.77
C ALA A 31 -5.40 2.42 10.69
N GLY A 32 -4.23 1.80 10.80
CA GLY A 32 -4.04 0.37 10.52
C GLY A 32 -4.86 -0.55 11.41
N CYS A 33 -4.75 -0.41 12.72
CA CYS A 33 -5.52 -1.22 13.67
C CYS A 33 -7.00 -0.91 13.62
N SER A 34 -7.39 0.34 13.41
CA SER A 34 -8.80 0.70 13.28
C SER A 34 -9.41 0.17 11.98
N ILE A 35 -8.69 0.21 10.87
CA ILE A 35 -9.11 -0.41 9.60
C ILE A 35 -9.25 -1.92 9.77
N LYS A 36 -8.30 -2.59 10.41
CA LYS A 36 -8.36 -4.04 10.68
C LYS A 36 -9.57 -4.41 11.51
N LYS A 37 -9.88 -3.65 12.57
CA LYS A 37 -11.10 -3.82 13.38
C LYS A 37 -12.36 -3.63 12.55
N GLN A 38 -12.43 -2.56 11.77
CA GLN A 38 -13.58 -2.26 10.92
C GLN A 38 -13.83 -3.35 9.86
N LYS A 39 -12.78 -3.87 9.23
CA LYS A 39 -12.90 -5.01 8.29
C LYS A 39 -13.51 -6.23 8.98
N ILE A 40 -13.04 -6.58 10.18
CA ILE A 40 -13.57 -7.72 10.94
C ILE A 40 -15.02 -7.48 11.34
N GLN A 41 -15.36 -6.30 11.83
CA GLN A 41 -16.73 -5.93 12.20
C GLN A 41 -17.70 -6.02 11.00
N THR A 42 -17.26 -5.57 9.82
CA THR A 42 -18.04 -5.72 8.58
C THR A 42 -18.26 -7.18 8.22
N GLN A 43 -17.24 -8.03 8.38
CA GLN A 43 -17.40 -9.47 8.14
C GLN A 43 -18.32 -10.15 9.17
N ILE A 44 -18.29 -9.71 10.44
CA ILE A 44 -19.22 -10.19 11.47
C ILE A 44 -20.66 -9.85 11.08
N ARG A 45 -20.91 -8.61 10.67
CA ARG A 45 -22.24 -8.19 10.22
C ARG A 45 -22.74 -9.05 9.05
N TYR A 46 -21.90 -9.20 8.02
CA TYR A 46 -22.21 -10.06 6.88
C TYR A 46 -22.50 -11.52 7.30
N ALA A 47 -21.70 -12.09 8.19
CA ALA A 47 -21.90 -13.46 8.67
C ALA A 47 -23.18 -13.61 9.50
N LYS A 48 -23.59 -12.58 10.27
CA LYS A 48 -24.88 -12.54 11.00
C LYS A 48 -26.06 -12.49 10.05
N GLU A 49 -26.01 -11.65 9.02
CA GLU A 49 -27.04 -11.54 7.97
C GLU A 49 -27.27 -12.87 7.24
N HIS A 50 -26.20 -13.70 7.10
CA HIS A 50 -26.26 -15.02 6.48
C HIS A 50 -26.41 -16.17 7.50
N HIS A 51 -26.76 -15.89 8.74
CA HIS A 51 -26.97 -16.87 9.82
C HIS A 51 -25.79 -17.84 10.05
N ASN A 52 -24.55 -17.42 9.69
CA ASN A 52 -23.35 -18.24 9.86
C ASN A 52 -22.74 -18.05 11.25
N ASN A 53 -23.38 -18.65 12.26
CA ASN A 53 -22.99 -18.50 13.67
C ASN A 53 -21.56 -19.00 13.97
N TYR A 54 -21.11 -20.04 13.28
CA TYR A 54 -19.75 -20.54 13.42
C TYR A 54 -18.71 -19.49 12.97
N ARG A 55 -18.95 -18.85 11.83
CA ARG A 55 -18.10 -17.77 11.31
C ARG A 55 -18.14 -16.54 12.21
N VAL A 56 -19.30 -16.18 12.74
CA VAL A 56 -19.47 -15.09 13.72
C VAL A 56 -18.58 -15.32 14.93
N ALA A 57 -18.64 -16.49 15.57
CA ALA A 57 -17.84 -16.82 16.73
C ALA A 57 -16.32 -16.77 16.45
N GLY A 58 -15.90 -17.21 15.27
CA GLY A 58 -14.50 -17.13 14.82
C GLY A 58 -14.03 -15.68 14.66
N LEU A 59 -14.83 -14.86 14.00
CA LEU A 59 -14.53 -13.45 13.75
C LEU A 59 -14.53 -12.61 15.03
N GLU A 60 -15.44 -12.88 15.98
CA GLU A 60 -15.46 -12.22 17.28
C GLU A 60 -14.22 -12.53 18.11
N ARG A 61 -13.69 -13.78 18.05
CA ARG A 61 -12.40 -14.11 18.65
C ARG A 61 -11.25 -13.37 17.98
N ALA A 62 -11.28 -13.22 16.65
CA ALA A 62 -10.29 -12.46 15.91
C ALA A 62 -10.35 -10.96 16.28
N LEU A 63 -11.55 -10.38 16.42
CA LEU A 63 -11.75 -9.00 16.85
C LEU A 63 -11.12 -8.74 18.22
N ARG A 64 -11.45 -9.59 19.21
CA ARG A 64 -10.86 -9.47 20.56
C ARG A 64 -9.32 -9.53 20.53
N ARG A 65 -8.73 -10.40 19.71
CA ARG A 65 -7.27 -10.46 19.57
C ARG A 65 -6.67 -9.18 18.97
N VAL A 66 -7.34 -8.60 17.98
CA VAL A 66 -6.92 -7.32 17.40
C VAL A 66 -7.05 -6.19 18.43
N GLU A 67 -8.13 -6.16 19.20
CA GLU A 67 -8.35 -5.16 20.25
C GLU A 67 -7.31 -5.24 21.36
N ALA A 68 -6.89 -6.45 21.72
CA ALA A 68 -5.94 -6.67 22.81
C ALA A 68 -4.47 -6.46 22.38
N ASN A 69 -4.10 -6.79 21.13
CA ASN A 69 -2.69 -6.94 20.75
C ASN A 69 -2.29 -6.10 19.53
N CYS A 70 -3.21 -5.41 18.86
CA CYS A 70 -2.85 -4.62 17.69
C CYS A 70 -2.21 -3.30 18.11
N SER A 71 -1.02 -3.03 17.61
CA SER A 71 -0.43 -1.70 17.57
C SER A 71 -0.07 -1.35 16.13
N ASP A 72 -0.14 -0.08 15.78
CA ASP A 72 0.21 0.37 14.42
C ASP A 72 1.70 0.14 14.14
N GLU A 73 2.54 0.13 15.15
CA GLU A 73 3.96 -0.22 15.07
C GLU A 73 4.15 -1.70 14.71
N SER A 74 3.41 -2.62 15.38
CA SER A 74 3.49 -4.04 15.06
C SER A 74 3.01 -4.35 13.65
N LEU A 75 1.94 -3.68 13.19
CA LEU A 75 1.45 -3.82 11.83
C LEU A 75 2.47 -3.33 10.80
N ARG A 76 3.13 -2.21 11.06
CA ARG A 76 4.18 -1.67 10.20
C ARG A 76 5.36 -2.63 10.11
N TRP A 77 5.80 -3.15 11.25
CA TRP A 77 6.87 -4.15 11.28
C TRP A 77 6.52 -5.42 10.50
N GLU A 78 5.31 -5.98 10.70
CA GLU A 78 4.82 -7.13 9.92
C GLU A 78 4.79 -6.83 8.43
N HIS A 79 4.31 -5.65 8.03
CA HIS A 79 4.27 -5.22 6.64
C HIS A 79 5.67 -5.14 6.02
N GLU A 80 6.63 -4.54 6.71
CA GLU A 80 8.02 -4.47 6.27
C GLU A 80 8.66 -5.85 6.14
N GLN A 81 8.39 -6.76 7.09
CA GLN A 81 8.87 -8.15 6.98
C GLN A 81 8.32 -8.82 5.72
N LYS A 82 7.04 -8.65 5.42
CA LYS A 82 6.44 -9.20 4.20
C LYS A 82 7.01 -8.61 2.92
N ILE A 83 7.31 -7.32 2.92
CA ILE A 83 8.02 -6.68 1.79
C ILE A 83 9.38 -7.34 1.60
N ARG A 84 10.17 -7.54 2.67
CA ARG A 84 11.47 -8.22 2.60
C ARG A 84 11.36 -9.66 2.07
N GLU A 85 10.39 -10.43 2.53
CA GLU A 85 10.12 -11.78 2.01
C GLU A 85 9.83 -11.78 0.51
N LYS A 86 9.00 -10.85 0.04
CA LYS A 86 8.68 -10.71 -1.39
C LYS A 86 9.87 -10.25 -2.22
N GLN A 87 10.72 -9.37 -1.70
CA GLN A 87 11.97 -8.96 -2.34
C GLN A 87 12.93 -10.13 -2.49
N GLN A 88 13.08 -10.98 -1.45
CA GLN A 88 13.88 -12.20 -1.55
C GLN A 88 13.33 -13.15 -2.62
N LYS A 89 12.01 -13.30 -2.71
CA LYS A 89 11.37 -14.11 -3.75
C LYS A 89 11.67 -13.57 -5.16
N VAL A 90 11.65 -12.26 -5.36
CA VAL A 90 12.05 -11.65 -6.63
C VAL A 90 13.50 -11.99 -6.96
N SER A 91 14.43 -11.82 -6.02
CA SER A 91 15.85 -12.13 -6.21
C SER A 91 16.09 -13.62 -6.54
N GLU A 92 15.36 -14.52 -5.89
CA GLU A 92 15.38 -15.96 -6.20
C GLU A 92 14.91 -16.24 -7.62
N ARG A 93 13.82 -15.61 -8.07
CA ARG A 93 13.31 -15.76 -9.45
C ARG A 93 14.25 -15.16 -10.50
N GLU A 94 14.96 -14.08 -10.17
CA GLU A 94 16.02 -13.53 -11.02
C GLU A 94 17.19 -14.49 -11.19
N PHE A 95 17.61 -15.12 -10.09
CA PHE A 95 18.64 -16.15 -10.13
C PHE A 95 18.20 -17.36 -10.97
N GLU A 96 16.99 -17.91 -10.74
CA GLU A 96 16.44 -19.00 -11.54
C GLU A 96 16.37 -18.68 -13.03
N LEU A 97 15.97 -17.46 -13.39
CA LEU A 97 15.94 -17.01 -14.77
C LEU A 97 17.35 -16.95 -15.38
N LYS A 98 18.33 -16.49 -14.60
CA LYS A 98 19.73 -16.45 -15.03
C LYS A 98 20.25 -17.86 -15.33
N GLU A 99 19.95 -18.83 -14.47
CA GLU A 99 20.35 -20.23 -14.68
C GLU A 99 19.63 -20.84 -15.91
N ALA A 100 18.34 -20.58 -16.09
CA ALA A 100 17.60 -21.04 -17.25
C ALA A 100 18.18 -20.47 -18.58
N LYS A 101 18.61 -19.21 -18.57
CA LYS A 101 19.29 -18.61 -19.74
C LYS A 101 20.64 -19.28 -20.06
N ARG A 102 21.34 -19.77 -19.05
CA ARG A 102 22.60 -20.51 -19.27
C ARG A 102 22.37 -21.90 -19.87
N SER A 103 21.27 -22.56 -19.51
CA SER A 103 20.89 -23.85 -20.08
C SER A 103 20.49 -23.78 -21.55
N GLY A 104 20.02 -22.59 -21.99
CA GLY A 104 19.63 -22.32 -23.37
C GLY A 104 18.28 -22.90 -23.78
N ASP A 105 17.48 -23.51 -22.87
CA ASP A 105 16.13 -23.98 -23.18
C ASP A 105 15.11 -22.83 -23.21
N PRO A 106 14.57 -22.47 -24.39
CA PRO A 106 13.62 -21.36 -24.51
C PRO A 106 12.33 -21.55 -23.72
N LYS A 107 11.88 -22.79 -23.54
CA LYS A 107 10.65 -23.10 -22.79
C LYS A 107 10.86 -22.84 -21.30
N ASP A 108 12.01 -23.26 -20.76
CA ASP A 108 12.33 -23.01 -19.35
C ASP A 108 12.56 -21.52 -19.09
N VAL A 109 13.28 -20.83 -19.99
CA VAL A 109 13.46 -19.36 -19.91
C VAL A 109 12.11 -18.63 -19.84
N ASN A 110 11.16 -18.96 -20.74
CA ASN A 110 9.84 -18.34 -20.74
C ASN A 110 9.04 -18.62 -19.45
N LYS A 111 9.14 -19.86 -18.93
CA LYS A 111 8.50 -20.24 -17.66
C LYS A 111 9.07 -19.46 -16.48
N LYS A 112 10.40 -19.32 -16.42
CA LYS A 112 11.06 -18.57 -15.33
C LYS A 112 10.80 -17.07 -15.43
N LEU A 113 10.76 -16.51 -16.63
CA LEU A 113 10.40 -15.12 -16.87
C LEU A 113 8.97 -14.82 -16.39
N LYS A 114 8.01 -15.69 -16.68
CA LYS A 114 6.63 -15.55 -16.20
C LYS A 114 6.56 -15.54 -14.68
N LYS A 115 7.29 -16.43 -14.00
CA LYS A 115 7.36 -16.49 -12.53
C LYS A 115 8.00 -15.25 -11.93
N LEU A 116 9.04 -14.70 -12.57
CA LEU A 116 9.68 -13.45 -12.13
C LEU A 116 8.69 -12.28 -12.23
N ASN A 117 8.01 -12.14 -13.35
CA ASN A 117 7.04 -11.07 -13.53
C ASN A 117 5.90 -11.14 -12.49
N GLN A 118 5.39 -12.34 -12.23
CA GLN A 118 4.40 -12.54 -11.18
C GLN A 118 4.93 -12.15 -9.78
N ALA A 119 6.17 -12.52 -9.44
CA ALA A 119 6.75 -12.16 -8.16
C ALA A 119 6.95 -10.65 -8.00
N ARG A 120 7.31 -9.95 -9.09
CA ARG A 120 7.44 -8.49 -9.12
C ARG A 120 6.09 -7.79 -8.96
N GLU A 121 5.07 -8.31 -9.61
CA GLU A 121 3.69 -7.81 -9.52
C GLU A 121 3.16 -7.96 -8.09
N GLU A 122 3.32 -9.14 -7.48
CA GLU A 122 2.96 -9.40 -6.08
C GLU A 122 3.70 -8.45 -5.10
N LEU A 123 4.97 -8.14 -5.36
CA LEU A 123 5.73 -7.18 -4.55
C LEU A 123 5.16 -5.76 -4.71
N ALA A 124 4.91 -5.34 -5.95
CA ALA A 124 4.38 -4.00 -6.23
C ALA A 124 3.00 -3.78 -5.61
N GLU A 125 2.09 -4.77 -5.76
CA GLU A 125 0.77 -4.72 -5.13
C GLU A 125 0.86 -4.63 -3.61
N TYR A 126 1.76 -5.42 -3.00
CA TYR A 126 1.93 -5.41 -1.55
C TYR A 126 2.52 -4.11 -1.03
N GLN A 127 3.46 -3.50 -1.77
CA GLN A 127 4.02 -2.19 -1.43
C GLN A 127 3.00 -1.05 -1.53
N GLN A 128 2.03 -1.17 -2.44
CA GLN A 128 0.93 -0.19 -2.58
C GLN A 128 -0.15 -0.39 -1.52
N SER A 129 -0.31 -1.60 -0.99
CA SER A 129 -1.25 -1.87 0.08
C SER A 129 -0.72 -1.30 1.39
N LEU A 130 -1.44 -0.35 1.97
CA LEU A 130 -1.02 0.23 3.25
C LEU A 130 -1.14 -0.76 4.42
N TYR A 131 -2.05 -1.75 4.30
CA TYR A 131 -2.20 -2.89 5.23
C TYR A 131 -3.06 -3.97 4.54
N PRO A 132 -2.63 -5.23 4.47
CA PRO A 132 -3.41 -6.33 3.89
C PRO A 132 -4.63 -6.71 4.73
#